data_ee01d5d16d459bb8d4c76c991d821662
#
_entry.id   ee01d5d16d459bb8d4c76c991d821662
#
_cell.length_a   1.000
_cell.length_b   1.000
_cell.length_c   1.000
_cell.angle_alpha   90.00
_cell.angle_beta   90.00
_cell.angle_gamma   90.00
#
_symmetry.space_group_name_H-M   'P 1'
#
loop_
_entity.id
_entity.type
_entity.pdbx_description
1 polymer ?
#
loop_
_entity_poly.entity_id
_entity_poly.type
_entity_poly.pdbx_seq_one_letter_code
_entity_poly.pdbx_strand_id
1 'polypeptide(L)'
;PTNGLAMLTKSMKANMGIMITASHNPYYDNGLKLFGPDGLKLSDKIEKKIESLIDSKITKQLSKPKTLGRVKRLEDGNERYIDILRKNFPKDFNLKGIKIVIDCANGAGYKSGPKLLSLLGAKVISIGVKPNGLNINEKCGSTFPKKIQSAVKKYKAKIGISLDGDADRIIMCDEKGKIIDGDQIIA
;
A
#
# COMPACT_ATOMS: atom_id res chain seq x y z
N PRO A 1 3.31 -1.67 0.05
CA PRO A 1 2.34 -0.67 -0.41
C PRO A 1 2.87 0.19 -1.55
N THR A 2 1.98 0.66 -2.44
CA THR A 2 2.34 1.55 -3.56
C THR A 2 3.07 2.80 -3.09
N ASN A 3 2.55 3.47 -2.06
CA ASN A 3 3.20 4.63 -1.46
C ASN A 3 4.57 4.31 -0.85
N GLY A 4 4.76 3.09 -0.34
CA GLY A 4 6.05 2.62 0.16
C GLY A 4 7.10 2.55 -0.93
N LEU A 5 6.75 2.03 -2.12
CA LEU A 5 7.65 2.01 -3.26
C LEU A 5 8.02 3.43 -3.72
N ALA A 6 7.04 4.33 -3.84
CA ALA A 6 7.27 5.73 -4.22
C ALA A 6 8.26 6.42 -3.26
N MET A 7 8.05 6.28 -1.95
CA MET A 7 8.95 6.83 -0.92
C MET A 7 10.34 6.19 -0.95
N LEU A 8 10.44 4.87 -1.15
CA LEU A 8 11.72 4.17 -1.27
C LEU A 8 12.48 4.59 -2.52
N THR A 9 11.81 4.73 -3.66
CA THR A 9 12.40 5.22 -4.91
C THR A 9 13.12 6.55 -4.69
N LYS A 10 12.43 7.51 -4.06
CA LYS A 10 13.00 8.82 -3.73
C LYS A 10 14.13 8.73 -2.70
N SER A 11 13.91 8.03 -1.57
CA SER A 11 14.88 7.99 -0.47
C SER A 11 16.18 7.26 -0.83
N MET A 12 16.08 6.27 -1.70
CA MET A 12 17.23 5.51 -2.21
C MET A 12 17.89 6.17 -3.44
N LYS A 13 17.37 7.32 -3.90
CA LYS A 13 17.83 7.99 -5.13
C LYS A 13 17.84 7.06 -6.34
N ALA A 14 16.84 6.17 -6.43
CA ALA A 14 16.69 5.28 -7.56
C ALA A 14 16.22 6.05 -8.80
N ASN A 15 16.63 5.61 -9.98
CA ASN A 15 16.26 6.26 -11.24
C ASN A 15 14.77 6.05 -11.58
N MET A 16 14.19 4.92 -11.14
CA MET A 16 12.80 4.58 -11.36
C MET A 16 12.32 3.56 -10.33
N GLY A 17 11.05 3.63 -9.97
CA GLY A 17 10.33 2.63 -9.20
C GLY A 17 9.26 1.95 -10.05
N ILE A 18 9.11 0.64 -9.90
CA ILE A 18 8.07 -0.14 -10.61
C ILE A 18 7.27 -0.90 -9.56
N MET A 19 5.97 -0.61 -9.47
CA MET A 19 5.03 -1.35 -8.63
C MET A 19 4.20 -2.28 -9.50
N ILE A 20 4.18 -3.55 -9.13
CA ILE A 20 3.30 -4.55 -9.76
C ILE A 20 2.02 -4.60 -8.94
N THR A 21 0.91 -4.13 -9.52
CA THR A 21 -0.38 -4.03 -8.81
C THR A 21 -1.53 -3.82 -9.76
N ALA A 22 -2.69 -4.39 -9.44
CA ALA A 22 -3.99 -4.03 -10.01
C ALA A 22 -4.88 -3.32 -8.97
N SER A 23 -4.27 -2.70 -7.93
CA SER A 23 -4.93 -1.91 -6.88
C SER A 23 -6.02 -2.71 -6.16
N HIS A 24 -7.28 -2.36 -6.38
CA HIS A 24 -8.45 -2.97 -5.72
C HIS A 24 -9.08 -4.13 -6.51
N ASN A 25 -8.52 -4.49 -7.64
CA ASN A 25 -9.03 -5.55 -8.50
C ASN A 25 -8.75 -6.94 -7.88
N PRO A 26 -9.45 -7.99 -8.36
CA PRO A 26 -9.19 -9.36 -7.92
C PRO A 26 -7.81 -9.86 -8.40
N TYR A 27 -7.39 -10.98 -7.84
CA TYR A 27 -6.04 -11.55 -8.02
C TYR A 27 -5.65 -11.89 -9.46
N TYR A 28 -6.61 -12.12 -10.34
CA TYR A 28 -6.36 -12.46 -11.74
C TYR A 28 -6.07 -11.24 -12.62
N ASP A 29 -6.29 -10.02 -12.12
CA ASP A 29 -5.86 -8.80 -12.77
C ASP A 29 -4.46 -8.40 -12.31
N ASN A 30 -3.70 -7.77 -13.19
CA ASN A 30 -2.39 -7.23 -12.87
C ASN A 30 -2.10 -5.94 -13.64
N GLY A 31 -1.08 -5.20 -13.21
CA GLY A 31 -0.68 -3.95 -13.84
C GLY A 31 0.65 -3.44 -13.33
N LEU A 32 1.12 -2.36 -13.92
CA LEU A 32 2.35 -1.67 -13.53
C LEU A 32 2.05 -0.20 -13.23
N LYS A 33 2.56 0.30 -12.10
CA LYS A 33 2.63 1.73 -11.82
C LYS A 33 4.10 2.15 -11.82
N LEU A 34 4.45 3.17 -12.60
CA LEU A 34 5.82 3.64 -12.78
C LEU A 34 6.04 4.95 -12.04
N PHE A 35 7.14 5.05 -11.30
CA PHE A 35 7.50 6.22 -10.48
C PHE A 35 8.86 6.75 -10.91
N GLY A 36 8.96 8.08 -10.98
CA GLY A 36 10.21 8.77 -11.24
C GLY A 36 11.14 8.83 -10.00
N PRO A 37 12.35 9.37 -10.16
CA PRO A 37 13.32 9.48 -9.07
C PRO A 37 12.87 10.43 -7.94
N ASP A 38 11.89 11.28 -8.21
CA ASP A 38 11.21 12.14 -7.23
C ASP A 38 10.15 11.41 -6.38
N GLY A 39 9.84 10.14 -6.72
CA GLY A 39 8.80 9.34 -6.09
C GLY A 39 7.39 9.69 -6.57
N LEU A 40 7.25 10.45 -7.64
CA LEU A 40 5.96 10.76 -8.26
C LEU A 40 5.66 9.80 -9.42
N LYS A 41 4.38 9.52 -9.66
CA LYS A 41 3.96 8.73 -10.81
C LYS A 41 4.42 9.42 -12.12
N LEU A 42 4.90 8.64 -13.08
CA LEU A 42 5.28 9.18 -14.38
C LEU A 42 4.06 9.81 -15.07
N SER A 43 4.32 10.84 -15.88
CA SER A 43 3.27 11.46 -16.68
C SER A 43 2.77 10.53 -17.77
N ASP A 44 1.51 10.65 -18.14
CA ASP A 44 0.89 9.85 -19.21
C ASP A 44 1.67 9.95 -20.54
N LYS A 45 2.32 11.09 -20.80
CA LYS A 45 3.19 11.27 -21.97
C LYS A 45 4.40 10.35 -21.95
N ILE A 46 5.01 10.14 -20.76
CA ILE A 46 6.15 9.25 -20.60
C ILE A 46 5.68 7.80 -20.64
N GLU A 47 4.56 7.48 -19.99
CA GLU A 47 3.97 6.12 -20.01
C GLU A 47 3.65 5.69 -21.46
N LYS A 48 2.97 6.52 -22.26
CA LYS A 48 2.70 6.25 -23.68
C LYS A 48 3.98 6.05 -24.50
N LYS A 49 5.04 6.80 -24.20
CA LYS A 49 6.33 6.60 -24.87
C LYS A 49 6.96 5.24 -24.53
N ILE A 50 6.86 4.81 -23.27
CA ILE A 50 7.33 3.50 -22.83
C ILE A 50 6.53 2.38 -23.52
N GLU A 51 5.20 2.49 -23.55
CA GLU A 51 4.32 1.54 -24.23
C GLU A 51 4.69 1.43 -25.73
N SER A 52 4.87 2.54 -26.43
CA SER A 52 5.28 2.54 -27.83
C SER A 52 6.65 1.90 -28.07
N LEU A 53 7.56 2.00 -27.10
CA LEU A 53 8.86 1.32 -27.17
C LEU A 53 8.74 -0.19 -26.96
N ILE A 54 7.86 -0.63 -26.06
CA ILE A 54 7.58 -2.06 -25.83
C ILE A 54 7.04 -2.72 -27.11
N ASP A 55 6.14 -2.04 -27.81
CA ASP A 55 5.55 -2.51 -29.06
C ASP A 55 6.53 -2.44 -30.27
N SER A 56 7.65 -1.74 -30.10
CA SER A 56 8.67 -1.61 -31.13
C SER A 56 9.69 -2.76 -31.09
N LYS A 57 10.41 -2.96 -32.24
CA LYS A 57 11.53 -3.93 -32.29
C LYS A 57 12.75 -3.35 -31.55
N ILE A 58 12.77 -3.45 -30.20
CA ILE A 58 13.87 -2.93 -29.34
C ILE A 58 15.17 -3.75 -29.39
N THR A 59 15.26 -4.79 -30.19
CA THR A 59 16.43 -5.70 -30.25
C THR A 59 17.77 -5.00 -30.40
N LYS A 60 17.80 -3.83 -31.07
CA LYS A 60 19.03 -3.03 -31.26
C LYS A 60 19.46 -2.23 -30.01
N GLN A 61 18.59 -2.12 -29.00
CA GLN A 61 18.82 -1.31 -27.77
C GLN A 61 19.09 -2.19 -26.53
N LEU A 62 19.15 -3.50 -26.69
CA LEU A 62 19.42 -4.41 -25.59
C LEU A 62 20.84 -4.27 -25.08
N SER A 63 21.00 -4.33 -23.76
CA SER A 63 22.32 -4.33 -23.09
C SER A 63 23.15 -5.54 -23.52
N LYS A 64 24.44 -5.32 -23.70
CA LYS A 64 25.39 -6.43 -23.94
C LYS A 64 25.52 -7.30 -22.69
N PRO A 65 25.82 -8.62 -22.80
CA PRO A 65 25.92 -9.53 -21.66
C PRO A 65 26.85 -9.03 -20.54
N LYS A 66 27.97 -8.38 -20.90
CA LYS A 66 28.94 -7.83 -19.94
C LYS A 66 28.45 -6.60 -19.17
N THR A 67 27.40 -5.93 -19.65
CA THR A 67 26.83 -4.70 -19.05
C THR A 67 25.50 -4.92 -18.38
N LEU A 68 25.08 -6.18 -18.21
CA LEU A 68 23.85 -6.50 -17.47
C LEU A 68 23.96 -6.08 -16.00
N GLY A 69 22.89 -5.50 -15.48
CA GLY A 69 22.77 -5.12 -14.07
C GLY A 69 22.77 -6.32 -13.13
N ARG A 70 22.88 -6.05 -11.84
CA ARG A 70 22.82 -7.04 -10.77
C ARG A 70 21.56 -6.85 -9.94
N VAL A 71 20.89 -7.95 -9.61
CA VAL A 71 19.75 -7.95 -8.69
C VAL A 71 20.28 -7.90 -7.25
N LYS A 72 19.70 -7.01 -6.44
CA LYS A 72 19.90 -6.95 -4.99
C LYS A 72 18.53 -6.91 -4.30
N ARG A 73 18.31 -7.83 -3.38
CA ARG A 73 17.10 -7.81 -2.54
C ARG A 73 17.27 -6.80 -1.41
N LEU A 74 16.24 -5.97 -1.21
CA LEU A 74 16.17 -5.03 -0.09
C LEU A 74 15.33 -5.67 1.02
N GLU A 75 15.98 -6.16 2.07
CA GLU A 75 15.30 -6.87 3.16
C GLU A 75 14.59 -5.91 4.13
N ASP A 76 15.11 -4.70 4.31
CA ASP A 76 14.63 -3.68 5.25
C ASP A 76 13.66 -2.65 4.63
N GLY A 77 13.16 -2.91 3.42
CA GLY A 77 12.29 -1.96 2.70
C GLY A 77 11.00 -1.61 3.46
N ASN A 78 10.44 -2.59 4.15
CA ASN A 78 9.22 -2.40 4.94
C ASN A 78 9.48 -1.56 6.21
N GLU A 79 10.59 -1.78 6.88
CA GLU A 79 11.04 -1.03 8.05
C GLU A 79 11.29 0.43 7.69
N ARG A 80 12.02 0.69 6.61
CA ARG A 80 12.26 2.05 6.09
C ARG A 80 10.96 2.79 5.82
N TYR A 81 9.99 2.11 5.21
CA TYR A 81 8.67 2.71 4.96
C TYR A 81 7.95 3.07 6.25
N ILE A 82 7.92 2.17 7.23
CA ILE A 82 7.31 2.41 8.54
C ILE A 82 8.00 3.58 9.26
N ASP A 83 9.33 3.68 9.19
CA ASP A 83 10.07 4.78 9.81
C ASP A 83 9.75 6.13 9.16
N ILE A 84 9.58 6.18 7.84
CA ILE A 84 9.14 7.39 7.14
C ILE A 84 7.74 7.81 7.63
N LEU A 85 6.81 6.87 7.72
CA LEU A 85 5.45 7.15 8.21
C LEU A 85 5.44 7.63 9.66
N ARG A 86 6.25 7.02 10.52
CA ARG A 86 6.37 7.44 11.94
C ARG A 86 6.93 8.84 12.10
N LYS A 87 7.92 9.22 11.27
CA LYS A 87 8.50 10.58 11.29
C LYS A 87 7.49 11.66 10.91
N ASN A 88 6.50 11.31 10.09
CA ASN A 88 5.44 12.22 9.66
C ASN A 88 4.23 12.22 10.61
N PHE A 89 4.18 11.31 11.58
CA PHE A 89 3.12 11.31 12.58
C PHE A 89 3.36 12.42 13.60
N PRO A 90 2.33 13.18 14.04
CA PRO A 90 2.49 14.26 15.00
C PRO A 90 3.15 13.79 16.30
N LYS A 91 4.21 14.48 16.74
CA LYS A 91 5.06 14.05 17.87
C LYS A 91 4.31 14.01 19.20
N ASP A 92 3.33 14.89 19.37
CA ASP A 92 2.54 15.03 20.60
C ASP A 92 1.33 14.10 20.62
N PHE A 93 1.15 13.29 19.58
CA PHE A 93 0.05 12.35 19.45
C PHE A 93 0.52 10.91 19.62
N ASN A 94 -0.32 10.10 20.24
CA ASN A 94 -0.17 8.65 20.29
C ASN A 94 -1.54 7.97 20.27
N LEU A 95 -1.54 6.69 19.97
CA LEU A 95 -2.76 5.88 19.92
C LEU A 95 -2.91 4.97 21.14
N LYS A 96 -2.23 5.30 22.26
CA LYS A 96 -2.24 4.50 23.49
C LYS A 96 -3.67 4.33 24.03
N GLY A 97 -4.04 3.08 24.26
CA GLY A 97 -5.38 2.75 24.78
C GLY A 97 -6.46 2.63 23.71
N ILE A 98 -6.23 3.13 22.50
CA ILE A 98 -7.20 3.03 21.39
C ILE A 98 -7.14 1.63 20.80
N LYS A 99 -8.28 0.94 20.77
CA LYS A 99 -8.43 -0.34 20.08
C LYS A 99 -8.87 -0.09 18.64
N ILE A 100 -8.07 -0.58 17.69
CA ILE A 100 -8.27 -0.41 16.24
C ILE A 100 -8.38 -1.77 15.58
N VAL A 101 -9.38 -1.94 14.72
CA VAL A 101 -9.40 -3.04 13.74
C VAL A 101 -8.86 -2.51 12.43
N ILE A 102 -7.90 -3.21 11.83
CA ILE A 102 -7.40 -2.90 10.49
C ILE A 102 -7.63 -4.09 9.56
N ASP A 103 -8.28 -3.83 8.42
CA ASP A 103 -8.41 -4.77 7.30
C ASP A 103 -7.43 -4.39 6.21
N CYS A 104 -6.47 -5.27 5.95
CA CYS A 104 -5.42 -5.04 4.95
C CYS A 104 -5.72 -5.71 3.60
N ALA A 105 -6.96 -6.12 3.35
CA ALA A 105 -7.41 -6.72 2.07
C ALA A 105 -6.58 -7.93 1.59
N ASN A 106 -5.83 -8.62 2.46
CA ASN A 106 -4.79 -9.59 2.09
C ASN A 106 -3.78 -9.02 1.07
N GLY A 107 -3.57 -7.71 1.09
CA GLY A 107 -2.76 -6.95 0.14
C GLY A 107 -1.44 -6.49 0.71
N ALA A 108 -0.81 -5.54 0.04
CA ALA A 108 0.55 -5.08 0.32
C ALA A 108 0.74 -4.42 1.71
N GLY A 109 -0.36 -3.92 2.32
CA GLY A 109 -0.36 -3.31 3.65
C GLY A 109 -0.32 -4.29 4.82
N TYR A 110 -0.38 -5.61 4.58
CA TYR A 110 -0.61 -6.62 5.62
C TYR A 110 0.43 -6.67 6.75
N LYS A 111 1.67 -6.29 6.49
CA LYS A 111 2.73 -6.17 7.50
C LYS A 111 2.85 -4.75 8.04
N SER A 112 2.94 -3.75 7.13
CA SER A 112 3.21 -2.36 7.51
C SER A 112 2.08 -1.70 8.28
N GLY A 113 0.83 -1.90 7.89
CA GLY A 113 -0.32 -1.30 8.53
C GLY A 113 -0.46 -1.68 10.02
N PRO A 114 -0.58 -2.98 10.36
CA PRO A 114 -0.68 -3.39 11.76
C PRO A 114 0.55 -3.00 12.59
N LYS A 115 1.76 -3.14 12.03
CA LYS A 115 3.01 -2.79 12.73
C LYS A 115 3.11 -1.31 13.04
N LEU A 116 2.76 -0.44 12.08
CA LEU A 116 2.75 1.01 12.28
C LEU A 116 1.81 1.40 13.42
N LEU A 117 0.54 0.95 13.37
CA LEU A 117 -0.45 1.28 14.40
C LEU A 117 -0.03 0.79 15.79
N SER A 118 0.57 -0.40 15.88
CA SER A 118 1.11 -0.93 17.13
C SER A 118 2.27 -0.09 17.65
N LEU A 119 3.19 0.35 16.79
CA LEU A 119 4.30 1.24 17.17
C LEU A 119 3.83 2.63 17.63
N LEU A 120 2.66 3.07 17.16
CA LEU A 120 2.02 4.29 17.64
C LEU A 120 1.22 4.11 18.95
N GLY A 121 1.19 2.88 19.50
CA GLY A 121 0.60 2.58 20.79
C GLY A 121 -0.81 1.99 20.75
N ALA A 122 -1.40 1.77 19.58
CA ALA A 122 -2.74 1.20 19.44
C ALA A 122 -2.80 -0.27 19.87
N LYS A 123 -3.97 -0.69 20.38
CA LYS A 123 -4.34 -2.11 20.52
C LYS A 123 -4.92 -2.59 19.19
N VAL A 124 -4.09 -3.24 18.37
CA VAL A 124 -4.43 -3.57 16.98
C VAL A 124 -5.03 -4.97 16.87
N ILE A 125 -6.15 -5.07 16.17
CA ILE A 125 -6.75 -6.31 15.69
C ILE A 125 -6.67 -6.28 14.17
N SER A 126 -5.88 -7.18 13.59
CA SER A 126 -5.66 -7.24 12.16
C SER A 126 -6.49 -8.34 11.51
N ILE A 127 -7.16 -8.02 10.41
CA ILE A 127 -7.89 -8.93 9.53
C ILE A 127 -7.44 -8.71 8.09
N GLY A 128 -7.66 -9.67 7.21
CA GLY A 128 -7.16 -9.57 5.83
C GLY A 128 -5.62 -9.48 5.77
N VAL A 129 -4.92 -10.27 6.61
CA VAL A 129 -3.45 -10.23 6.74
C VAL A 129 -2.79 -11.59 6.42
N LYS A 130 -3.49 -12.46 5.72
CA LYS A 130 -2.99 -13.79 5.32
C LYS A 130 -3.05 -13.94 3.80
N PRO A 131 -2.21 -13.19 3.05
CA PRO A 131 -2.18 -13.30 1.59
C PRO A 131 -1.73 -14.70 1.16
N ASN A 132 -2.44 -15.29 0.20
CA ASN A 132 -2.12 -16.60 -0.38
C ASN A 132 -1.95 -16.54 -1.92
N GLY A 133 -1.94 -15.33 -2.50
CA GLY A 133 -1.83 -15.12 -3.93
C GLY A 133 -3.17 -15.10 -4.69
N LEU A 134 -4.26 -15.58 -4.08
CA LEU A 134 -5.57 -15.74 -4.72
C LEU A 134 -6.69 -14.97 -3.99
N ASN A 135 -6.43 -14.39 -2.84
CA ASN A 135 -7.43 -13.81 -1.94
C ASN A 135 -7.32 -12.31 -1.70
N ILE A 136 -6.50 -11.60 -2.49
CA ILE A 136 -6.41 -10.14 -2.41
C ILE A 136 -7.76 -9.50 -2.76
N ASN A 137 -8.21 -8.54 -1.95
CA ASN A 137 -9.51 -7.86 -2.09
C ASN A 137 -10.76 -8.77 -2.07
N GLU A 138 -10.60 -10.07 -1.83
CA GLU A 138 -11.71 -11.00 -1.83
C GLU A 138 -12.57 -10.84 -0.56
N LYS A 139 -13.74 -10.24 -0.74
CA LYS A 139 -14.70 -9.96 0.36
C LYS A 139 -14.04 -9.30 1.58
N CYS A 140 -13.08 -8.43 1.34
CA CYS A 140 -12.32 -7.70 2.36
C CYS A 140 -11.77 -6.38 1.79
N GLY A 141 -11.20 -5.57 2.69
CA GLY A 141 -10.61 -4.29 2.32
C GLY A 141 -11.64 -3.19 2.04
N SER A 142 -11.17 -2.07 1.49
CA SER A 142 -11.97 -0.86 1.29
C SER A 142 -13.13 -1.04 0.31
N THR A 143 -13.05 -2.01 -0.58
CA THR A 143 -14.13 -2.34 -1.54
C THR A 143 -15.25 -3.19 -0.92
N PHE A 144 -15.03 -3.73 0.28
CA PHE A 144 -16.02 -4.54 1.00
C PHE A 144 -16.16 -4.11 2.47
N PRO A 145 -16.68 -2.89 2.73
CA PRO A 145 -16.70 -2.27 4.06
C PRO A 145 -17.54 -3.03 5.11
N LYS A 146 -18.47 -3.88 4.69
CA LYS A 146 -19.27 -4.71 5.62
C LYS A 146 -18.41 -5.55 6.56
N LYS A 147 -17.24 -5.98 6.12
CA LYS A 147 -16.31 -6.79 6.92
C LYS A 147 -15.72 -5.99 8.08
N ILE A 148 -15.22 -4.79 7.82
CA ILE A 148 -14.64 -3.94 8.86
C ILE A 148 -15.73 -3.45 9.84
N GLN A 149 -16.92 -3.09 9.36
CA GLN A 149 -18.06 -2.69 10.18
C GLN A 149 -18.45 -3.80 11.19
N SER A 150 -18.54 -5.04 10.73
CA SER A 150 -18.84 -6.19 11.57
C SER A 150 -17.72 -6.48 12.57
N ALA A 151 -16.47 -6.35 12.14
CA ALA A 151 -15.31 -6.61 12.99
C ALA A 151 -15.19 -5.56 14.11
N VAL A 152 -15.40 -4.28 13.82
CA VAL A 152 -15.40 -3.21 14.84
C VAL A 152 -16.39 -3.51 15.96
N LYS A 153 -17.64 -3.85 15.61
CA LYS A 153 -18.68 -4.22 16.59
C LYS A 153 -18.31 -5.47 17.38
N LYS A 154 -17.87 -6.53 16.69
CA LYS A 154 -17.47 -7.80 17.31
C LYS A 154 -16.36 -7.61 18.35
N TYR A 155 -15.33 -6.83 18.03
CA TYR A 155 -14.18 -6.64 18.90
C TYR A 155 -14.31 -5.44 19.82
N LYS A 156 -15.43 -4.69 19.77
CA LYS A 156 -15.65 -3.46 20.52
C LYS A 156 -14.48 -2.49 20.34
N ALA A 157 -14.08 -2.25 19.09
CA ALA A 157 -13.02 -1.34 18.74
C ALA A 157 -13.55 0.10 18.61
N LYS A 158 -12.70 1.08 18.79
CA LYS A 158 -13.05 2.50 18.65
C LYS A 158 -13.07 2.93 17.19
N ILE A 159 -12.18 2.33 16.39
CA ILE A 159 -11.99 2.71 14.98
C ILE A 159 -11.79 1.44 14.15
N GLY A 160 -12.37 1.42 12.97
CA GLY A 160 -12.07 0.48 11.91
C GLY A 160 -11.37 1.18 10.75
N ILE A 161 -10.30 0.58 10.26
CA ILE A 161 -9.53 1.05 9.10
C ILE A 161 -9.52 -0.06 8.07
N SER A 162 -9.86 0.25 6.83
CA SER A 162 -9.88 -0.70 5.74
C SER A 162 -9.07 -0.16 4.56
N LEU A 163 -8.06 -0.91 4.16
CA LEU A 163 -7.19 -0.59 3.02
C LEU A 163 -7.64 -1.37 1.78
N ASP A 164 -7.24 -0.92 0.61
CA ASP A 164 -7.31 -1.74 -0.60
C ASP A 164 -6.03 -2.57 -0.83
N GLY A 165 -5.98 -3.33 -1.90
CA GLY A 165 -4.92 -4.32 -2.14
C GLY A 165 -3.51 -3.75 -2.17
N ASP A 166 -3.29 -2.55 -2.69
CA ASP A 166 -1.98 -1.89 -2.71
C ASP A 166 -1.82 -0.78 -1.66
N ALA A 167 -2.83 -0.64 -0.79
CA ALA A 167 -2.86 0.23 0.38
C ALA A 167 -2.63 1.73 0.05
N ASP A 168 -3.18 2.19 -1.06
CA ASP A 168 -3.21 3.61 -1.44
C ASP A 168 -4.58 4.27 -1.20
N ARG A 169 -5.61 3.48 -0.88
CA ARG A 169 -6.95 3.94 -0.50
C ARG A 169 -7.35 3.45 0.87
N ILE A 170 -8.17 4.26 1.56
CA ILE A 170 -8.64 3.99 2.91
C ILE A 170 -10.14 4.24 3.02
N ILE A 171 -10.83 3.38 3.77
CA ILE A 171 -12.15 3.64 4.32
C ILE A 171 -12.06 3.44 5.84
N MET A 172 -12.76 4.27 6.58
CA MET A 172 -12.81 4.18 8.03
C MET A 172 -14.26 3.94 8.52
N CYS A 173 -14.38 3.43 9.72
CA CYS A 173 -15.66 3.43 10.43
C CYS A 173 -15.45 3.70 11.93
N ASP A 174 -16.50 4.25 12.56
CA ASP A 174 -16.58 4.51 13.99
C ASP A 174 -16.86 3.22 14.80
N GLU A 175 -16.98 3.35 16.13
CA GLU A 175 -17.26 2.23 17.04
C GLU A 175 -18.66 1.61 16.84
N LYS A 176 -19.57 2.30 16.17
CA LYS A 176 -20.91 1.80 15.80
C LYS A 176 -20.89 1.10 14.44
N GLY A 177 -19.76 1.13 13.74
CA GLY A 177 -19.62 0.63 12.38
C GLY A 177 -20.20 1.56 11.31
N LYS A 178 -20.44 2.84 11.63
CA LYS A 178 -20.84 3.84 10.64
C LYS A 178 -19.60 4.20 9.80
N ILE A 179 -19.75 4.13 8.49
CA ILE A 179 -18.67 4.50 7.56
C ILE A 179 -18.43 6.01 7.63
N ILE A 180 -17.15 6.36 7.63
CA ILE A 180 -16.60 7.71 7.49
C ILE A 180 -15.90 7.72 6.15
N ASP A 181 -16.41 8.50 5.21
CA ASP A 181 -15.84 8.58 3.87
C ASP A 181 -14.58 9.47 3.82
N GLY A 182 -13.93 9.49 2.64
CA GLY A 182 -12.70 10.25 2.45
C GLY A 182 -12.88 11.75 2.64
N ASP A 183 -14.00 12.31 2.20
CA ASP A 183 -14.29 13.73 2.31
C ASP A 183 -14.48 14.14 3.78
N GLN A 184 -15.14 13.29 4.57
CA GLN A 184 -15.28 13.48 6.02
C GLN A 184 -13.95 13.36 6.78
N ILE A 185 -12.98 12.60 6.26
CA ILE A 185 -11.65 12.47 6.87
C ILE A 185 -10.79 13.70 6.58
N ILE A 186 -10.98 14.35 5.42
CA ILE A 186 -10.18 15.49 4.97
C ILE A 186 -10.74 16.81 5.52
N ALA A 187 -12.05 16.90 5.73
CA ALA A 187 -12.73 18.10 6.25
C ALA A 187 -12.41 18.36 7.72
#